data_0f3fac65c301abe13ab28d4e0d4614d7
#
_entry.id   0f3fac65c301abe13ab28d4e0d4614d7
#
_cell.length_a   1.000
_cell.length_b   1.000
_cell.length_c   1.000
_cell.angle_alpha   90.00
_cell.angle_beta   90.00
_cell.angle_gamma   90.00
#
_symmetry.space_group_name_H-M   'P 1'
#
loop_
_entity.id
_entity.type
_entity.pdbx_description
1 polymer ?
#
loop_
_entity_poly.entity_id
_entity_poly.type
_entity_poly.pdbx_seq_one_letter_code
_entity_poly.pdbx_strand_id
1 'polypeptide(L)'
;EDAFQYDLVILGDVDASFFTDDELRLLEELIRDRGASLLMLCGPMYSPGSYTGTPVQAMLPVRFDTEAGWKKIAESVYPVLTREGRSSLVMTLENEVELNDRIWSRMAPMDQLPPLLSAKPGATVLAVLSDSTARDQSYPLVAWQRYGTGKCMSIASDRLWRLRYRTGDKYHWRVWSQCIQFMTLSRLMGEHKRIRLETDRSVYAVDGQCRLYAHVLDDSFDPVVQPVFEVYVLSIDGGQAKQLVSLRPDKSQPGLYEGYFAPPDPGRYRLEANENDQQISSTTE
;
A
#
# COMPACT_ATOMS: atom_id res chain seq x y z
N GLU A 1 15.50 17.00 -2.34
CA GLU A 1 15.39 16.74 -0.89
C GLU A 1 13.93 16.81 -0.42
N ASP A 2 13.13 17.75 -0.92
CA ASP A 2 11.72 17.92 -0.48
C ASP A 2 10.83 16.72 -0.80
N ALA A 3 11.14 15.94 -1.83
CA ALA A 3 10.35 14.76 -2.22
C ALA A 3 10.31 13.68 -1.12
N PHE A 4 11.33 13.58 -0.29
CA PHE A 4 11.42 12.59 0.78
C PHE A 4 10.42 12.80 1.94
N GLN A 5 9.76 13.97 1.97
CA GLN A 5 8.73 14.28 2.95
C GLN A 5 7.35 13.73 2.57
N TYR A 6 7.16 13.28 1.33
CA TYR A 6 5.88 12.80 0.84
C TYR A 6 5.75 11.28 0.93
N ASP A 7 4.58 10.82 1.34
CA ASP A 7 4.24 9.40 1.46
C ASP A 7 3.76 8.80 0.14
N LEU A 8 3.28 9.64 -0.77
CA LEU A 8 2.74 9.26 -2.06
C LEU A 8 3.13 10.29 -3.11
N VAL A 9 3.70 9.83 -4.20
CA VAL A 9 3.91 10.61 -5.42
C VAL A 9 2.89 10.17 -6.46
N ILE A 10 2.15 11.13 -7.02
CA ILE A 10 1.19 10.87 -8.11
C ILE A 10 1.76 11.49 -9.38
N LEU A 11 2.10 10.64 -10.34
CA LEU A 11 2.48 11.06 -11.68
C LEU A 11 1.25 10.99 -12.57
N GLY A 12 0.80 12.15 -13.05
CA GLY A 12 -0.22 12.26 -14.09
C GLY A 12 0.37 12.03 -15.48
N ASP A 13 -0.30 12.57 -16.49
CA ASP A 13 0.17 12.51 -17.88
C ASP A 13 1.25 13.57 -18.14
N VAL A 14 2.41 13.43 -17.48
CA VAL A 14 3.56 14.33 -17.53
C VAL A 14 4.68 13.65 -18.30
N ASP A 15 5.37 14.41 -19.17
CA ASP A 15 6.52 13.90 -19.90
C ASP A 15 7.70 13.61 -18.96
N ALA A 16 8.32 12.44 -19.12
CA ALA A 16 9.50 12.07 -18.36
C ALA A 16 10.67 13.05 -18.54
N SER A 17 10.73 13.78 -19.66
CA SER A 17 11.76 14.78 -19.93
C SER A 17 11.74 15.99 -18.99
N PHE A 18 10.68 16.19 -18.21
CA PHE A 18 10.65 17.20 -17.14
C PHE A 18 11.52 16.82 -15.94
N PHE A 19 11.94 15.56 -15.86
CA PHE A 19 12.77 15.06 -14.78
C PHE A 19 14.16 14.71 -15.31
N THR A 20 15.18 15.00 -14.54
CA THR A 20 16.52 14.51 -14.77
C THR A 20 16.62 13.03 -14.38
N ASP A 21 17.63 12.33 -14.91
CA ASP A 21 17.88 10.93 -14.53
C ASP A 21 18.12 10.78 -13.02
N ASP A 22 18.76 11.74 -12.39
CA ASP A 22 19.03 11.73 -10.96
C ASP A 22 17.72 11.90 -10.14
N GLU A 23 16.80 12.76 -10.57
CA GLU A 23 15.50 12.91 -9.93
C GLU A 23 14.66 11.63 -10.04
N LEU A 24 14.70 10.93 -11.17
CA LEU A 24 14.01 9.66 -11.35
C LEU A 24 14.65 8.54 -10.51
N ARG A 25 15.98 8.56 -10.31
CA ARG A 25 16.67 7.64 -9.37
C ARG A 25 16.32 7.95 -7.91
N LEU A 26 16.25 9.22 -7.53
CA LEU A 26 15.81 9.64 -6.21
C LEU A 26 14.36 9.23 -5.94
N LEU A 27 13.49 9.30 -6.96
CA LEU A 27 12.13 8.78 -6.86
C LEU A 27 12.13 7.26 -6.64
N GLU A 28 12.97 6.52 -7.35
CA GLU A 28 13.12 5.08 -7.14
C GLU A 28 13.60 4.76 -5.71
N GLU A 29 14.62 5.45 -5.21
CA GLU A 29 15.11 5.30 -3.82
C GLU A 29 14.00 5.59 -2.81
N LEU A 30 13.25 6.68 -3.01
CA LEU A 30 12.13 7.05 -2.16
C LEU A 30 11.09 5.91 -2.03
N ILE A 31 10.78 5.24 -3.15
CA ILE A 31 9.81 4.15 -3.18
C ILE A 31 10.42 2.85 -2.64
N ARG A 32 11.60 2.45 -3.19
CA ARG A 32 12.21 1.16 -2.90
C ARG A 32 12.72 1.06 -1.47
N ASP A 33 13.42 2.09 -1.01
CA ASP A 33 14.20 2.02 0.23
C ASP A 33 13.50 2.73 1.40
N ARG A 34 12.71 3.76 1.13
CA ARG A 34 12.04 4.56 2.17
C ARG A 34 10.53 4.32 2.30
N GLY A 35 9.99 3.38 1.53
CA GLY A 35 8.63 2.89 1.67
C GLY A 35 7.52 3.85 1.24
N ALA A 36 7.83 4.94 0.54
CA ALA A 36 6.81 5.76 -0.08
C ALA A 36 6.12 5.01 -1.23
N SER A 37 5.10 5.59 -1.80
CA SER A 37 4.32 4.97 -2.86
C SER A 37 4.30 5.82 -4.12
N LEU A 38 4.20 5.14 -5.28
CA LEU A 38 4.03 5.76 -6.59
C LEU A 38 2.68 5.37 -7.18
N LEU A 39 1.88 6.35 -7.57
CA LEU A 39 0.67 6.17 -8.36
C LEU A 39 0.86 6.83 -9.73
N MET A 40 0.80 6.05 -10.80
CA MET A 40 0.80 6.58 -12.16
C MET A 40 -0.63 6.57 -12.73
N LEU A 41 -1.05 7.75 -13.19
CA LEU A 41 -2.26 7.93 -13.99
C LEU A 41 -1.84 7.99 -15.45
N CYS A 42 -2.14 6.94 -16.20
CA CYS A 42 -1.84 6.93 -17.61
C CYS A 42 -2.76 7.89 -18.39
N GLY A 43 -2.16 8.65 -19.29
CA GLY A 43 -2.85 9.58 -20.17
C GLY A 43 -2.31 9.53 -21.59
N PRO A 44 -3.07 10.08 -22.56
CA PRO A 44 -2.79 9.89 -23.97
C PRO A 44 -1.60 10.67 -24.51
N MET A 45 -1.04 11.60 -23.74
CA MET A 45 0.05 12.46 -24.22
C MET A 45 1.43 11.86 -23.96
N TYR A 46 1.71 11.42 -22.75
CA TYR A 46 3.07 11.06 -22.32
C TYR A 46 3.15 9.73 -21.59
N SER A 47 2.24 9.46 -20.66
CA SER A 47 2.36 8.31 -19.77
C SER A 47 1.54 7.10 -20.22
N PRO A 48 2.10 5.89 -20.13
CA PRO A 48 3.38 5.53 -19.55
C PRO A 48 4.56 5.62 -20.53
N GLY A 49 4.34 5.91 -21.82
CA GLY A 49 5.30 5.77 -22.93
C GLY A 49 6.61 6.53 -22.72
N SER A 50 6.54 7.81 -22.29
CA SER A 50 7.74 8.65 -22.11
C SER A 50 8.68 8.12 -21.01
N TYR A 51 8.22 7.26 -20.11
CA TYR A 51 9.02 6.66 -19.04
C TYR A 51 9.78 5.41 -19.46
N THR A 52 9.79 5.08 -20.76
CA THR A 52 10.57 3.95 -21.30
C THR A 52 12.06 4.12 -21.02
N GLY A 53 12.71 3.06 -20.54
CA GLY A 53 14.13 3.06 -20.20
C GLY A 53 14.47 3.79 -18.88
N THR A 54 13.48 4.35 -18.20
CA THR A 54 13.68 5.01 -16.90
C THR A 54 13.44 4.05 -15.72
N PRO A 55 13.90 4.40 -14.50
CA PRO A 55 13.57 3.63 -13.30
C PRO A 55 12.06 3.47 -13.06
N VAL A 56 11.25 4.44 -13.47
CA VAL A 56 9.79 4.40 -13.34
C VAL A 56 9.20 3.20 -14.08
N GLN A 57 9.70 2.86 -15.26
CA GLN A 57 9.27 1.66 -16.00
C GLN A 57 9.44 0.38 -15.17
N ALA A 58 10.55 0.27 -14.44
CA ALA A 58 10.80 -0.89 -13.58
C ALA A 58 9.82 -0.95 -12.41
N MET A 59 9.46 0.19 -11.83
CA MET A 59 8.55 0.32 -10.70
C MET A 59 7.10 0.02 -11.03
N LEU A 60 6.64 0.29 -12.27
CA LEU A 60 5.24 0.09 -12.65
C LEU A 60 4.82 -1.37 -12.62
N PRO A 61 3.58 -1.69 -12.19
CA PRO A 61 3.05 -3.07 -12.13
C PRO A 61 2.67 -3.64 -13.50
N VAL A 62 2.83 -2.87 -14.56
CA VAL A 62 2.42 -3.23 -15.92
C VAL A 62 3.58 -3.16 -16.90
N ARG A 63 3.46 -3.94 -17.98
CA ARG A 63 4.31 -3.84 -19.17
C ARG A 63 3.54 -3.05 -20.21
N PHE A 64 4.22 -2.15 -20.88
CA PHE A 64 3.63 -1.36 -21.95
C PHE A 64 4.48 -1.44 -23.21
N ASP A 65 3.82 -1.29 -24.35
CA ASP A 65 4.47 -1.23 -25.64
C ASP A 65 4.94 0.21 -25.90
N THR A 66 6.23 0.36 -26.04
CA THR A 66 6.87 1.67 -26.22
C THR A 66 6.64 2.27 -27.60
N GLU A 67 6.31 1.42 -28.59
CA GLU A 67 6.06 1.84 -29.97
C GLU A 67 4.56 2.04 -30.26
N ALA A 68 3.70 1.43 -29.42
CA ALA A 68 2.25 1.57 -29.56
C ALA A 68 1.75 2.81 -28.85
N GLY A 69 1.06 3.66 -29.56
CA GLY A 69 0.28 4.74 -28.98
C GLY A 69 -1.07 4.26 -28.41
N TRP A 70 -1.80 5.19 -27.82
CA TRP A 70 -3.17 4.95 -27.36
C TRP A 70 -4.06 4.56 -28.56
N LYS A 71 -4.82 3.48 -28.36
CA LYS A 71 -5.73 2.98 -29.41
C LYS A 71 -7.13 3.48 -29.13
N LYS A 72 -7.71 4.16 -30.10
CA LYS A 72 -9.15 4.46 -30.10
C LYS A 72 -9.91 3.17 -30.43
N ILE A 73 -10.91 2.84 -29.62
CA ILE A 73 -11.74 1.64 -29.80
C ILE A 73 -13.06 2.04 -30.47
N ALA A 74 -13.49 1.22 -31.42
CA ALA A 74 -14.76 1.43 -32.11
C ALA A 74 -15.97 1.17 -31.18
N GLU A 75 -15.84 0.20 -30.28
CA GLU A 75 -16.84 -0.15 -29.31
C GLU A 75 -16.40 0.28 -27.91
N SER A 76 -17.35 0.77 -27.13
CA SER A 76 -17.08 1.20 -25.75
C SER A 76 -16.80 0.02 -24.85
N VAL A 77 -15.71 0.08 -24.10
CA VAL A 77 -15.35 -0.93 -23.07
C VAL A 77 -15.65 -0.42 -21.67
N TYR A 78 -15.99 -1.33 -20.79
CA TYR A 78 -16.33 -1.05 -19.41
C TYR A 78 -15.33 -1.70 -18.47
N PRO A 79 -15.06 -1.09 -17.30
CA PRO A 79 -14.28 -1.71 -16.26
C PRO A 79 -14.96 -2.96 -15.71
N VAL A 80 -14.19 -4.03 -15.56
CA VAL A 80 -14.62 -5.26 -14.91
C VAL A 80 -13.68 -5.53 -13.74
N LEU A 81 -14.26 -5.71 -12.55
CA LEU A 81 -13.48 -6.06 -11.36
C LEU A 81 -12.99 -7.51 -11.45
N THR A 82 -11.73 -7.72 -11.15
CA THR A 82 -11.16 -9.06 -10.96
C THR A 82 -11.66 -9.66 -9.63
N ARG A 83 -11.27 -10.90 -9.35
CA ARG A 83 -11.51 -11.52 -8.04
C ARG A 83 -10.82 -10.71 -6.93
N GLU A 84 -9.58 -10.33 -7.14
CA GLU A 84 -8.76 -9.52 -6.25
C GLU A 84 -9.36 -8.13 -6.08
N GLY A 85 -9.89 -7.54 -7.16
CA GLY A 85 -10.57 -6.25 -7.12
C GLY A 85 -11.84 -6.27 -6.26
N ARG A 86 -12.66 -7.32 -6.34
CA ARG A 86 -13.86 -7.46 -5.51
C ARG A 86 -13.56 -7.59 -4.02
N SER A 87 -12.42 -8.15 -3.67
CA SER A 87 -11.97 -8.26 -2.27
C SER A 87 -11.14 -7.07 -1.79
N SER A 88 -10.80 -6.13 -2.68
CA SER A 88 -9.98 -4.97 -2.38
C SER A 88 -10.81 -3.77 -1.90
N LEU A 89 -10.43 -3.21 -0.75
CA LEU A 89 -11.04 -1.96 -0.28
C LEU A 89 -10.91 -0.82 -1.29
N VAL A 90 -9.84 -0.79 -2.08
CA VAL A 90 -9.61 0.24 -3.12
C VAL A 90 -10.76 0.29 -4.13
N MET A 91 -11.34 -0.86 -4.47
CA MET A 91 -12.39 -0.99 -5.47
C MET A 91 -13.80 -1.11 -4.86
N THR A 92 -13.94 -0.99 -3.54
CA THR A 92 -15.23 -1.14 -2.85
C THR A 92 -15.94 0.20 -2.78
N LEU A 93 -16.87 0.45 -3.71
CA LEU A 93 -17.73 1.63 -3.74
C LEU A 93 -19.00 1.47 -2.89
N GLU A 94 -19.50 0.25 -2.77
CA GLU A 94 -20.60 -0.13 -1.90
C GLU A 94 -20.31 -1.48 -1.24
N ASN A 95 -20.92 -1.71 -0.08
CA ASN A 95 -20.65 -2.93 0.70
C ASN A 95 -21.31 -4.17 0.10
N GLU A 96 -22.41 -4.00 -0.64
CA GLU A 96 -23.09 -5.08 -1.35
C GLU A 96 -22.36 -5.37 -2.67
N VAL A 97 -21.92 -6.61 -2.87
CA VAL A 97 -21.06 -7.02 -4.00
C VAL A 97 -21.75 -6.76 -5.34
N GLU A 98 -23.04 -7.13 -5.46
CA GLU A 98 -23.82 -6.96 -6.70
C GLU A 98 -24.03 -5.47 -7.03
N LEU A 99 -24.22 -4.64 -6.01
CA LEU A 99 -24.35 -3.20 -6.20
C LEU A 99 -23.02 -2.58 -6.61
N ASN A 100 -21.93 -3.02 -5.98
CA ASN A 100 -20.58 -2.58 -6.31
C ASN A 100 -20.22 -2.90 -7.77
N ASP A 101 -20.41 -4.14 -8.20
CA ASP A 101 -20.17 -4.59 -9.58
C ASP A 101 -21.04 -3.80 -10.58
N ARG A 102 -22.30 -3.51 -10.22
CA ARG A 102 -23.22 -2.72 -11.04
C ARG A 102 -22.76 -1.28 -11.21
N ILE A 103 -22.18 -0.66 -10.19
CA ILE A 103 -21.66 0.71 -10.26
C ILE A 103 -20.47 0.74 -11.23
N TRP A 104 -19.53 -0.18 -11.10
CA TRP A 104 -18.36 -0.27 -11.98
C TRP A 104 -18.77 -0.54 -13.43
N SER A 105 -19.70 -1.46 -13.68
CA SER A 105 -20.20 -1.78 -15.02
C SER A 105 -21.04 -0.68 -15.66
N ARG A 106 -21.57 0.26 -14.87
CA ARG A 106 -22.35 1.43 -15.33
C ARG A 106 -21.54 2.71 -15.40
N MET A 107 -20.25 2.69 -15.03
CA MET A 107 -19.36 3.80 -15.29
C MET A 107 -19.41 4.16 -16.77
N ALA A 108 -19.25 5.44 -17.09
CA ALA A 108 -19.21 5.87 -18.48
C ALA A 108 -18.10 5.09 -19.24
N PRO A 109 -18.41 4.55 -20.42
CA PRO A 109 -17.50 3.68 -21.13
C PRO A 109 -16.21 4.38 -21.49
N MET A 110 -15.15 3.59 -21.63
CA MET A 110 -13.87 4.04 -22.12
C MET A 110 -13.79 3.84 -23.63
N ASP A 111 -13.31 4.84 -24.32
CA ASP A 111 -13.20 4.89 -25.77
C ASP A 111 -11.75 4.80 -26.26
N GLN A 112 -10.82 4.67 -25.33
CA GLN A 112 -9.40 4.57 -25.61
C GLN A 112 -8.75 3.50 -24.73
N LEU A 113 -7.85 2.73 -25.32
CA LEU A 113 -7.01 1.76 -24.62
C LEU A 113 -5.58 2.29 -24.56
N PRO A 114 -4.96 2.25 -23.38
CA PRO A 114 -3.54 2.55 -23.25
C PRO A 114 -2.69 1.45 -23.92
N PRO A 115 -1.42 1.75 -24.25
CA PRO A 115 -0.50 0.81 -24.85
C PRO A 115 0.01 -0.22 -23.83
N LEU A 116 -0.88 -0.78 -23.00
CA LEU A 116 -0.52 -1.79 -22.01
C LEU A 116 -0.57 -3.18 -22.64
N LEU A 117 0.46 -3.97 -22.39
CA LEU A 117 0.55 -5.35 -22.84
C LEU A 117 -0.01 -6.33 -21.81
N SER A 118 0.42 -6.21 -20.57
CA SER A 118 0.04 -7.13 -19.50
C SER A 118 0.46 -6.60 -18.12
N ALA A 119 -0.06 -7.21 -17.08
CA ALA A 119 0.50 -7.05 -15.74
C ALA A 119 1.83 -7.81 -15.60
N LYS A 120 2.72 -7.32 -14.74
CA LYS A 120 3.95 -8.05 -14.38
C LYS A 120 3.63 -9.24 -13.48
N PRO A 121 4.49 -10.28 -13.41
CA PRO A 121 4.20 -11.49 -12.63
C PRO A 121 3.92 -11.26 -11.13
N GLY A 122 4.52 -10.23 -10.53
CA GLY A 122 4.31 -9.87 -9.12
C GLY A 122 3.17 -8.89 -8.87
N ALA A 123 2.47 -8.46 -9.92
CA ALA A 123 1.42 -7.47 -9.82
C ALA A 123 0.05 -8.08 -9.52
N THR A 124 -0.72 -7.39 -8.70
CA THR A 124 -2.14 -7.68 -8.44
C THR A 124 -2.99 -6.77 -9.31
N VAL A 125 -3.81 -7.35 -10.17
CA VAL A 125 -4.75 -6.62 -11.03
C VAL A 125 -6.09 -6.53 -10.31
N LEU A 126 -6.59 -5.32 -10.10
CA LEU A 126 -7.86 -5.06 -9.41
C LEU A 126 -9.03 -4.89 -10.38
N ALA A 127 -8.77 -4.28 -11.54
CA ALA A 127 -9.77 -4.10 -12.59
C ALA A 127 -9.13 -4.25 -13.95
N VAL A 128 -9.90 -4.72 -14.91
CA VAL A 128 -9.52 -4.86 -16.30
C VAL A 128 -10.50 -4.14 -17.21
N LEU A 129 -10.02 -3.75 -18.38
CA LEU A 129 -10.86 -3.39 -19.51
C LEU A 129 -10.99 -4.63 -20.39
N SER A 130 -12.21 -5.12 -20.58
CA SER A 130 -12.48 -6.27 -21.44
C SER A 130 -12.94 -5.77 -22.79
N ASP A 131 -12.22 -6.13 -23.83
CA ASP A 131 -12.65 -5.89 -25.21
C ASP A 131 -13.57 -7.02 -25.66
N SER A 132 -14.85 -6.71 -25.85
CA SER A 132 -15.85 -7.70 -26.30
C SER A 132 -15.61 -8.21 -27.72
N THR A 133 -14.82 -7.48 -28.51
CA THR A 133 -14.53 -7.82 -29.92
C THR A 133 -13.29 -8.65 -30.09
N ALA A 134 -12.30 -8.51 -29.19
CA ALA A 134 -11.10 -9.31 -29.16
C ALA A 134 -11.29 -10.44 -28.15
N ARG A 135 -11.68 -11.63 -28.63
CA ARG A 135 -11.82 -12.83 -27.78
C ARG A 135 -10.61 -12.98 -26.87
N ASP A 136 -10.81 -12.89 -25.56
CA ASP A 136 -9.85 -13.09 -24.47
C ASP A 136 -8.76 -12.02 -24.26
N GLN A 137 -8.82 -10.83 -24.86
CA GLN A 137 -7.91 -9.76 -24.49
C GLN A 137 -8.49 -8.91 -23.38
N SER A 138 -7.85 -8.95 -22.22
CA SER A 138 -8.13 -8.07 -21.09
C SER A 138 -6.92 -7.21 -20.78
N TYR A 139 -7.13 -5.91 -20.65
CA TYR A 139 -6.07 -4.95 -20.34
C TYR A 139 -6.17 -4.54 -18.86
N PRO A 140 -5.07 -4.56 -18.09
CA PRO A 140 -5.11 -4.12 -16.70
C PRO A 140 -5.47 -2.64 -16.63
N LEU A 141 -6.63 -2.32 -16.03
CA LEU A 141 -7.06 -0.95 -15.79
C LEU A 141 -6.47 -0.39 -14.50
N VAL A 142 -6.57 -1.16 -13.43
CA VAL A 142 -5.98 -0.82 -12.13
C VAL A 142 -5.15 -2.01 -11.69
N ALA A 143 -3.87 -1.78 -11.50
CA ALA A 143 -2.94 -2.79 -11.03
C ALA A 143 -1.96 -2.17 -10.04
N TRP A 144 -1.49 -2.96 -9.08
CA TRP A 144 -0.47 -2.53 -8.14
C TRP A 144 0.52 -3.67 -7.85
N GLN A 145 1.69 -3.30 -7.35
CA GLN A 145 2.71 -4.24 -6.86
C GLN A 145 3.50 -3.63 -5.72
N ARG A 146 4.19 -4.46 -4.96
CA ARG A 146 5.27 -4.00 -4.09
C ARG A 146 6.51 -3.72 -4.92
N TYR A 147 7.26 -2.69 -4.53
CA TYR A 147 8.56 -2.40 -5.08
C TYR A 147 9.50 -2.00 -3.93
N GLY A 148 10.38 -2.90 -3.55
CA GLY A 148 11.12 -2.78 -2.30
C GLY A 148 10.16 -2.70 -1.10
N THR A 149 10.33 -1.70 -0.28
CA THR A 149 9.49 -1.44 0.90
C THR A 149 8.20 -0.68 0.57
N GLY A 150 8.14 -0.04 -0.60
CA GLY A 150 6.99 0.75 -1.04
C GLY A 150 6.00 0.01 -1.92
N LYS A 151 5.07 0.78 -2.49
CA LYS A 151 4.05 0.28 -3.41
C LYS A 151 4.00 1.12 -4.67
N CYS A 152 3.77 0.46 -5.80
CA CYS A 152 3.52 1.13 -7.06
C CYS A 152 2.17 0.71 -7.62
N MET A 153 1.36 1.67 -8.04
CA MET A 153 0.06 1.45 -8.67
C MET A 153 0.02 2.15 -10.01
N SER A 154 -0.61 1.53 -10.98
CA SER A 154 -0.96 2.17 -12.25
C SER A 154 -2.46 2.14 -12.46
N ILE A 155 -3.00 3.27 -12.91
CA ILE A 155 -4.36 3.40 -13.39
C ILE A 155 -4.28 3.74 -14.87
N ALA A 156 -4.68 2.80 -15.70
CA ALA A 156 -4.52 2.84 -17.15
C ALA A 156 -5.57 3.75 -17.84
N SER A 157 -5.93 4.84 -17.21
CA SER A 157 -6.89 5.80 -17.75
C SER A 157 -6.88 7.11 -16.98
N ASP A 158 -7.01 8.20 -17.68
CA ASP A 158 -7.32 9.52 -17.16
C ASP A 158 -8.83 9.75 -16.92
N ARG A 159 -9.65 8.73 -17.23
CA ARG A 159 -11.12 8.86 -17.32
C ARG A 159 -11.87 8.48 -16.04
N LEU A 160 -11.18 8.22 -14.91
CA LEU A 160 -11.86 7.91 -13.64
C LEU A 160 -12.79 9.01 -13.15
N TRP A 161 -12.58 10.26 -13.56
CA TRP A 161 -13.52 11.34 -13.28
C TRP A 161 -14.95 11.06 -13.81
N ARG A 162 -15.11 10.15 -14.79
CA ARG A 162 -16.42 9.73 -15.33
C ARG A 162 -17.26 8.97 -14.31
N LEU A 163 -16.69 8.51 -13.19
CA LEU A 163 -17.46 8.00 -12.04
C LEU A 163 -18.44 9.05 -11.49
N ARG A 164 -18.19 10.34 -11.76
CA ARG A 164 -19.12 11.43 -11.41
C ARG A 164 -20.38 11.45 -12.28
N TYR A 165 -20.32 10.83 -13.45
CA TYR A 165 -21.43 10.88 -14.39
C TYR A 165 -22.65 10.17 -13.83
N ARG A 166 -23.76 10.89 -13.68
CA ARG A 166 -25.05 10.45 -13.11
C ARG A 166 -25.06 10.11 -11.61
N THR A 167 -23.93 10.15 -10.93
CA THR A 167 -23.81 9.76 -9.51
C THR A 167 -23.29 10.87 -8.61
N GLY A 168 -22.88 12.00 -9.20
CA GLY A 168 -22.20 13.07 -8.47
C GLY A 168 -20.81 12.64 -7.98
N ASP A 169 -20.31 13.32 -6.99
CA ASP A 169 -18.93 13.12 -6.53
C ASP A 169 -18.72 11.90 -5.62
N LYS A 170 -19.79 11.28 -5.12
CA LYS A 170 -19.75 10.22 -4.10
C LYS A 170 -18.72 9.13 -4.42
N TYR A 171 -18.82 8.49 -5.57
CA TYR A 171 -17.99 7.36 -5.92
C TYR A 171 -16.57 7.77 -6.37
N HIS A 172 -16.47 8.91 -7.04
CA HIS A 172 -15.19 9.47 -7.42
C HIS A 172 -14.32 9.77 -6.18
N TRP A 173 -14.88 10.47 -5.18
CA TRP A 173 -14.20 10.72 -3.92
C TRP A 173 -13.84 9.44 -3.19
N ARG A 174 -14.74 8.47 -3.20
CA ARG A 174 -14.50 7.20 -2.51
C ARG A 174 -13.33 6.43 -3.11
N VAL A 175 -13.25 6.30 -4.44
CA VAL A 175 -12.10 5.66 -5.12
C VAL A 175 -10.79 6.35 -4.75
N TRP A 176 -10.75 7.68 -4.88
CA TRP A 176 -9.52 8.41 -4.59
C TRP A 176 -9.10 8.32 -3.12
N SER A 177 -10.04 8.49 -2.20
CA SER A 177 -9.75 8.35 -0.77
C SER A 177 -9.21 6.96 -0.44
N GLN A 178 -9.81 5.91 -0.98
CA GLN A 178 -9.38 4.54 -0.76
C GLN A 178 -8.03 4.25 -1.43
N CYS A 179 -7.79 4.74 -2.65
CA CYS A 179 -6.49 4.63 -3.31
C CYS A 179 -5.39 5.30 -2.50
N ILE A 180 -5.59 6.55 -2.10
CA ILE A 180 -4.61 7.31 -1.32
C ILE A 180 -4.36 6.60 0.00
N GLN A 181 -5.41 6.24 0.74
CA GLN A 181 -5.28 5.52 2.01
C GLN A 181 -4.53 4.19 1.84
N PHE A 182 -4.86 3.39 0.82
CA PHE A 182 -4.18 2.13 0.54
C PHE A 182 -2.69 2.33 0.23
N MET A 183 -2.37 3.38 -0.54
CA MET A 183 -1.00 3.67 -0.94
C MET A 183 -0.17 4.24 0.22
N THR A 184 -0.74 5.12 1.06
CA THR A 184 -0.02 5.81 2.13
C THR A 184 0.00 5.03 3.45
N LEU A 185 -1.01 4.17 3.72
CA LEU A 185 -1.16 3.49 5.00
C LEU A 185 0.09 2.71 5.43
N SER A 186 0.82 2.14 4.48
CA SER A 186 2.05 1.39 4.79
C SER A 186 3.11 2.26 5.44
N ARG A 187 3.29 3.50 4.97
CA ARG A 187 4.28 4.42 5.51
C ARG A 187 3.76 5.15 6.76
N LEU A 188 2.51 5.60 6.74
CA LEU A 188 1.88 6.24 7.90
C LEU A 188 1.82 5.32 9.15
N MET A 189 1.66 4.01 8.90
CA MET A 189 1.80 3.01 9.97
C MET A 189 3.23 2.48 10.11
N GLY A 190 4.14 2.86 9.26
CA GLY A 190 5.42 2.22 8.94
C GLY A 190 6.64 2.86 9.58
N GLU A 191 6.55 4.02 10.23
CA GLU A 191 7.63 4.49 11.11
C GLU A 191 7.85 3.54 12.29
N HIS A 192 6.88 2.64 12.54
CA HIS A 192 6.92 1.68 13.64
C HIS A 192 6.60 0.23 13.24
N LYS A 193 6.65 -0.12 11.95
CA LYS A 193 6.19 -1.44 11.47
C LYS A 193 7.22 -2.54 11.45
N ARG A 194 8.49 -2.21 11.57
CA ARG A 194 9.52 -3.23 11.72
C ARG A 194 9.43 -3.89 13.10
N ILE A 195 8.90 -3.14 14.07
CA ILE A 195 8.62 -3.65 15.40
C ILE A 195 7.16 -3.37 15.72
N ARG A 196 6.37 -4.43 15.84
CA ARG A 196 4.98 -4.36 16.27
C ARG A 196 4.83 -5.03 17.61
N LEU A 197 4.41 -4.26 18.61
CA LEU A 197 4.18 -4.74 19.97
C LEU A 197 2.71 -4.97 20.20
N GLU A 198 2.36 -6.12 20.73
CA GLU A 198 0.98 -6.52 21.01
C GLU A 198 0.88 -7.27 22.33
N THR A 199 -0.32 -7.33 22.86
CA THR A 199 -0.69 -8.16 24.01
C THR A 199 -1.81 -9.11 23.60
N ASP A 200 -1.95 -10.23 24.33
CA ASP A 200 -3.03 -11.20 24.07
C ASP A 200 -4.43 -10.64 24.45
N ARG A 201 -4.49 -9.58 25.25
CA ARG A 201 -5.72 -8.89 25.66
C ARG A 201 -5.44 -7.41 25.87
N SER A 202 -6.48 -6.60 25.77
CA SER A 202 -6.41 -5.16 26.08
C SER A 202 -6.61 -4.85 27.56
N VAL A 203 -7.24 -5.73 28.31
CA VAL A 203 -7.52 -5.55 29.76
C VAL A 203 -7.19 -6.82 30.50
N TYR A 204 -6.49 -6.69 31.63
CA TYR A 204 -6.09 -7.80 32.50
C TYR A 204 -6.66 -7.61 33.90
N ALA A 205 -6.90 -8.73 34.59
CA ALA A 205 -7.24 -8.69 35.99
C ALA A 205 -6.02 -8.28 36.84
N VAL A 206 -6.29 -7.68 37.98
CA VAL A 206 -5.23 -7.42 38.98
C VAL A 206 -4.55 -8.75 39.36
N ASP A 207 -3.25 -8.75 39.42
CA ASP A 207 -2.42 -9.94 39.59
C ASP A 207 -2.39 -10.91 38.39
N GLY A 208 -2.98 -10.52 37.26
CA GLY A 208 -2.93 -11.25 36.01
C GLY A 208 -1.58 -11.13 35.31
N GLN A 209 -1.18 -12.18 34.61
CA GLN A 209 0.02 -12.17 33.77
C GLN A 209 -0.34 -11.71 32.34
N CYS A 210 0.31 -10.64 31.87
CA CYS A 210 0.17 -10.15 30.49
C CYS A 210 1.13 -10.91 29.59
N ARG A 211 0.64 -11.45 28.50
CA ARG A 211 1.47 -12.03 27.46
C ARG A 211 1.77 -10.98 26.40
N LEU A 212 3.07 -10.73 26.22
CA LEU A 212 3.56 -9.72 25.29
C LEU A 212 4.09 -10.40 24.03
N TYR A 213 3.80 -9.79 22.89
CA TYR A 213 4.31 -10.21 21.60
C TYR A 213 5.04 -9.05 20.92
N ALA A 214 6.15 -9.38 20.25
CA ALA A 214 6.83 -8.45 19.36
C ALA A 214 7.04 -9.12 17.99
N HIS A 215 6.53 -8.49 16.94
CA HIS A 215 6.89 -8.85 15.57
C HIS A 215 8.02 -7.94 15.14
N VAL A 216 9.18 -8.52 14.81
CA VAL A 216 10.40 -7.76 14.52
C VAL A 216 10.91 -8.10 13.13
N LEU A 217 11.04 -7.08 12.30
CA LEU A 217 11.58 -7.15 10.96
C LEU A 217 12.81 -6.24 10.85
N ASP A 218 13.75 -6.58 10.00
CA ASP A 218 14.91 -5.75 9.68
C ASP A 218 14.58 -4.65 8.66
N ASP A 219 15.61 -3.91 8.21
CA ASP A 219 15.48 -2.84 7.21
C ASP A 219 14.99 -3.34 5.86
N SER A 220 15.18 -4.63 5.56
CA SER A 220 14.69 -5.30 4.34
C SER A 220 13.31 -5.93 4.51
N PHE A 221 12.69 -5.76 5.70
CA PHE A 221 11.44 -6.42 6.10
C PHE A 221 11.54 -7.95 6.18
N ASP A 222 12.74 -8.47 6.35
CA ASP A 222 12.95 -9.87 6.67
C ASP A 222 12.82 -10.10 8.18
N PRO A 223 12.31 -11.27 8.62
CA PRO A 223 12.18 -11.59 10.04
C PRO A 223 13.53 -11.57 10.76
N VAL A 224 13.66 -10.74 11.78
CA VAL A 224 14.85 -10.72 12.62
C VAL A 224 14.86 -11.97 13.48
N VAL A 225 16.01 -12.68 13.52
CA VAL A 225 16.22 -13.85 14.37
C VAL A 225 17.38 -13.55 15.32
N GLN A 226 17.04 -13.22 16.56
CA GLN A 226 18.00 -12.99 17.63
C GLN A 226 17.58 -13.75 18.92
N PRO A 227 18.49 -14.03 19.84
CA PRO A 227 18.19 -14.85 21.01
C PRO A 227 17.17 -14.22 21.97
N VAL A 228 17.12 -12.90 22.02
CA VAL A 228 16.26 -12.12 22.92
C VAL A 228 15.92 -10.80 22.24
N PHE A 229 14.68 -10.36 22.40
CA PHE A 229 14.24 -9.02 22.04
C PHE A 229 13.77 -8.29 23.30
N GLU A 230 14.19 -7.06 23.49
CA GLU A 230 13.92 -6.28 24.71
C GLU A 230 12.82 -5.25 24.49
N VAL A 231 11.84 -5.26 25.38
CA VAL A 231 10.70 -4.32 25.38
C VAL A 231 10.62 -3.64 26.72
N TYR A 232 10.38 -2.35 26.70
CA TYR A 232 10.12 -1.57 27.91
C TYR A 232 8.63 -1.46 28.15
N VAL A 233 8.23 -1.66 29.41
CA VAL A 233 6.86 -1.43 29.87
C VAL A 233 6.87 -0.21 30.79
N LEU A 234 6.06 0.79 30.44
CA LEU A 234 5.96 2.04 31.19
C LEU A 234 4.58 2.17 31.81
N SER A 235 4.50 2.50 33.09
CA SER A 235 3.24 2.91 33.71
C SER A 235 2.89 4.33 33.30
N ILE A 236 1.66 4.55 32.80
CA ILE A 236 1.16 5.86 32.40
C ILE A 236 0.61 6.64 33.59
N ASP A 237 -0.03 5.93 34.52
CA ASP A 237 -0.76 6.53 35.65
C ASP A 237 0.08 6.65 36.94
N GLY A 238 1.18 5.90 37.06
CA GLY A 238 1.94 5.72 38.32
C GLY A 238 3.34 6.31 38.37
N GLY A 239 3.71 7.21 37.44
CA GLY A 239 5.07 7.75 37.38
C GLY A 239 5.98 6.95 36.45
N GLN A 240 7.15 7.49 36.10
CA GLN A 240 8.05 6.99 35.04
C GLN A 240 8.80 5.68 35.36
N ALA A 241 8.18 4.73 36.03
CA ALA A 241 8.79 3.41 36.23
C ALA A 241 8.85 2.66 34.89
N LYS A 242 10.06 2.56 34.32
CA LYS A 242 10.35 1.84 33.09
C LYS A 242 10.90 0.46 33.47
N GLN A 243 10.17 -0.59 33.10
CA GLN A 243 10.58 -1.97 33.37
C GLN A 243 10.99 -2.65 32.06
N LEU A 244 12.18 -3.25 32.06
CA LEU A 244 12.67 -4.02 30.91
C LEU A 244 12.11 -5.43 30.96
N VAL A 245 11.53 -5.89 29.84
CA VAL A 245 11.03 -7.25 29.66
C VAL A 245 11.74 -7.90 28.48
N SER A 246 12.35 -9.04 28.71
CA SER A 246 13.03 -9.83 27.66
C SER A 246 12.06 -10.82 27.04
N LEU A 247 11.85 -10.69 25.73
CA LEU A 247 11.03 -11.59 24.92
C LEU A 247 11.92 -12.64 24.25
N ARG A 248 11.43 -13.86 24.12
CA ARG A 248 12.13 -14.97 23.48
C ARG A 248 11.52 -15.26 22.11
N PRO A 249 12.34 -15.67 21.11
CA PRO A 249 11.83 -15.97 19.78
C PRO A 249 10.89 -17.20 19.81
N ASP A 250 9.78 -17.09 19.09
CA ASP A 250 8.92 -18.24 18.80
C ASP A 250 9.63 -19.18 17.82
N LYS A 251 9.57 -20.48 18.10
CA LYS A 251 10.25 -21.50 17.26
C LYS A 251 9.53 -21.77 15.94
N SER A 252 8.26 -21.45 15.87
CA SER A 252 7.40 -21.75 14.73
C SER A 252 7.24 -20.57 13.75
N GLN A 253 7.50 -19.34 14.23
CA GLN A 253 7.35 -18.11 13.46
C GLN A 253 8.59 -17.22 13.58
N PRO A 254 9.47 -17.20 12.56
CA PRO A 254 10.61 -16.29 12.53
C PRO A 254 10.15 -14.83 12.65
N GLY A 255 10.85 -14.03 13.44
CA GLY A 255 10.52 -12.63 13.70
C GLY A 255 9.44 -12.39 14.77
N LEU A 256 8.80 -13.44 15.27
CA LEU A 256 7.89 -13.35 16.41
C LEU A 256 8.64 -13.64 17.71
N TYR A 257 8.43 -12.78 18.71
CA TYR A 257 8.96 -12.92 20.06
C TYR A 257 7.83 -12.89 21.07
N GLU A 258 7.93 -13.68 22.13
CA GLU A 258 6.96 -13.67 23.21
C GLU A 258 7.62 -13.58 24.60
N GLY A 259 6.90 -12.98 25.52
CA GLY A 259 7.31 -12.89 26.92
C GLY A 259 6.13 -12.59 27.83
N TYR A 260 6.43 -12.49 29.11
CA TYR A 260 5.40 -12.27 30.12
C TYR A 260 5.76 -11.08 30.99
N PHE A 261 4.75 -10.30 31.33
CA PHE A 261 4.84 -9.18 32.25
C PHE A 261 3.73 -9.28 33.29
N ALA A 262 4.09 -9.10 34.56
CA ALA A 262 3.13 -8.98 35.66
C ALA A 262 3.13 -7.53 36.15
N PRO A 263 2.04 -6.77 35.92
CA PRO A 263 1.95 -5.39 36.38
C PRO A 263 2.04 -5.33 37.90
N PRO A 264 2.91 -4.47 38.48
CA PRO A 264 3.01 -4.35 39.94
C PRO A 264 1.78 -3.64 40.57
N ASP A 265 1.14 -2.74 39.79
CA ASP A 265 0.02 -1.94 40.25
C ASP A 265 -1.09 -1.89 39.19
N PRO A 266 -2.36 -1.70 39.59
CA PRO A 266 -3.44 -1.40 38.65
C PRO A 266 -3.18 -0.09 37.93
N GLY A 267 -3.43 -0.03 36.63
CA GLY A 267 -3.24 1.19 35.84
C GLY A 267 -3.07 0.89 34.36
N ARG A 268 -2.78 1.94 33.60
CA ARG A 268 -2.50 1.85 32.17
C ARG A 268 -1.02 1.75 31.92
N TYR A 269 -0.65 0.88 31.01
CA TYR A 269 0.74 0.60 30.65
C TYR A 269 0.96 0.83 29.15
N ARG A 270 2.16 1.29 28.81
CA ARG A 270 2.61 1.47 27.44
C ARG A 270 3.80 0.56 27.19
N LEU A 271 3.80 -0.08 26.03
CA LEU A 271 4.94 -0.87 25.55
C LEU A 271 5.81 -0.01 24.64
N GLU A 272 7.12 -0.06 24.82
CA GLU A 272 8.09 0.64 24.00
C GLU A 272 9.24 -0.31 23.64
N ALA A 273 9.71 -0.25 22.41
CA ALA A 273 10.94 -0.90 21.98
C ALA A 273 11.92 0.14 21.45
N ASN A 274 13.21 -0.10 21.59
CA ASN A 274 14.24 0.73 20.99
C ASN A 274 14.69 0.11 19.67
N GLU A 275 14.70 0.89 18.60
CA GLU A 275 15.32 0.57 17.34
C GLU A 275 16.41 1.58 17.07
N ASN A 276 17.67 1.17 17.02
CA ASN A 276 18.84 2.01 16.69
C ASN A 276 18.78 3.45 17.25
N ASP A 277 18.56 3.61 18.56
CA ASP A 277 18.38 4.88 19.28
C ASP A 277 17.07 5.66 19.01
N GLN A 278 16.17 5.15 18.21
CA GLN A 278 14.81 5.71 18.09
C GLN A 278 13.82 4.93 18.94
N GLN A 279 13.05 5.66 19.74
CA GLN A 279 12.07 5.09 20.67
C GLN A 279 10.75 4.82 19.92
N ILE A 280 10.38 3.55 19.81
CA ILE A 280 9.13 3.11 19.19
C ILE A 280 8.13 2.82 20.30
N SER A 281 6.96 3.49 20.26
CA SER A 281 5.92 3.26 21.25
C SER A 281 4.64 2.72 20.64
N SER A 282 4.09 1.63 21.21
CA SER A 282 2.70 1.23 20.99
C SER A 282 1.94 1.40 22.30
N THR A 283 0.79 2.07 22.25
CA THR A 283 -0.08 2.24 23.43
C THR A 283 -1.11 1.12 23.42
N THR A 284 -1.10 0.27 24.42
CA THR A 284 -2.19 -0.64 24.74
C THR A 284 -2.85 -0.12 26.01
N GLU A 285 -4.12 0.27 25.92
CA GLU A 285 -4.93 0.66 27.08
C GLU A 285 -5.47 -0.55 27.83
#